data_42af4a765ed548b6a5e402759a4a04bb
#
_entry.id   42af4a765ed548b6a5e402759a4a04bb
#
_cell.length_a   1.000
_cell.length_b   1.000
_cell.length_c   1.000
_cell.angle_alpha   90.00
_cell.angle_beta   90.00
_cell.angle_gamma   90.00
#
_symmetry.space_group_name_H-M   'P 1'
#
loop_
_entity.id
_entity.type
_entity.pdbx_description
1 polymer ?
#
loop_
_entity_poly.entity_id
_entity_poly.type
_entity_poly.pdbx_seq_one_letter_code
_entity_poly.pdbx_strand_id
1 'polypeptide(L)'
;MVHTTTVIQNHKGLTGSKVAGEEYLVDANINIESYTEDGEIITAAELGLSSIHAVMITGCETASGVALQRFVVELSATGDYESSASFALVGTVASSGAESDNADLGMIRVRAYGNL
;
A
#
# COMPACT_ATOMS: atom_id res chain seq x y z
N MET A 1 14.48 -0.79 5.14
CA MET A 1 13.06 -0.80 4.69
C MET A 1 12.48 -2.17 5.01
N VAL A 2 11.50 -2.22 5.90
CA VAL A 2 10.86 -3.47 6.30
C VAL A 2 9.35 -3.28 6.34
N HIS A 3 8.66 -4.07 5.54
CA HIS A 3 7.21 -4.15 5.60
C HIS A 3 6.79 -5.58 5.30
N THR A 4 5.59 -5.93 5.75
CA THR A 4 4.98 -7.25 5.49
C THR A 4 3.65 -7.03 4.79
N THR A 5 3.52 -7.61 3.60
CA THR A 5 2.30 -7.52 2.80
C THR A 5 1.54 -8.84 2.91
N THR A 6 0.26 -8.75 3.28
CA THR A 6 -0.63 -9.91 3.38
C THR A 6 -1.85 -9.68 2.50
N VAL A 7 -2.02 -10.51 1.49
CA VAL A 7 -3.21 -10.47 0.63
C VAL A 7 -4.40 -10.99 1.42
N ILE A 8 -5.50 -10.23 1.39
CA ILE A 8 -6.70 -10.54 2.15
C ILE A 8 -7.50 -11.62 1.44
N GLN A 9 -7.89 -12.66 2.16
CA GLN A 9 -8.75 -13.71 1.65
C GLN A 9 -10.16 -13.18 1.41
N ASN A 10 -10.84 -13.74 0.41
CA ASN A 10 -12.26 -13.47 0.20
C ASN A 10 -13.11 -14.22 1.25
N HIS A 11 -14.42 -14.03 1.21
CA HIS A 11 -15.34 -14.65 2.16
C HIS A 11 -15.37 -16.19 2.11
N LYS A 12 -14.77 -16.79 1.08
CA LYS A 12 -14.64 -18.25 0.97
C LYS A 12 -13.27 -18.75 1.43
N GLY A 13 -12.44 -17.87 1.98
CA GLY A 13 -11.11 -18.20 2.44
C GLY A 13 -10.06 -18.33 1.34
N LEU A 14 -10.34 -17.85 0.14
CA LEU A 14 -9.40 -17.90 -0.99
C LEU A 14 -8.64 -16.59 -1.08
N THR A 15 -7.33 -16.70 -1.28
CA THR A 15 -6.46 -15.56 -1.57
C THR A 15 -6.30 -15.38 -3.07
N GLY A 16 -5.84 -14.22 -3.47
CA GLY A 16 -5.55 -13.89 -4.85
C GLY A 16 -6.44 -12.77 -5.38
N SER A 17 -6.18 -12.43 -6.63
CA SER A 17 -6.88 -11.33 -7.29
C SER A 17 -8.30 -11.71 -7.68
N LYS A 18 -9.13 -10.70 -7.74
CA LYS A 18 -10.52 -10.79 -8.20
C LYS A 18 -10.67 -9.97 -9.45
N VAL A 19 -11.61 -10.37 -10.31
CA VAL A 19 -11.91 -9.61 -11.53
C VAL A 19 -12.80 -8.42 -11.19
N ALA A 20 -12.44 -7.25 -11.67
CA ALA A 20 -13.21 -6.02 -11.54
C ALA A 20 -13.32 -5.38 -12.93
N GLY A 21 -14.31 -5.81 -13.71
CA GLY A 21 -14.42 -5.41 -15.11
C GLY A 21 -13.28 -6.02 -15.94
N GLU A 22 -12.45 -5.18 -16.54
CA GLU A 22 -11.28 -5.61 -17.33
C GLU A 22 -10.00 -5.67 -16.49
N GLU A 23 -10.08 -5.32 -15.22
CA GLU A 23 -8.93 -5.30 -14.31
C GLU A 23 -9.07 -6.36 -13.24
N TYR A 24 -7.97 -6.63 -12.57
CA TYR A 24 -7.95 -7.47 -11.39
C TYR A 24 -7.80 -6.59 -10.14
N LEU A 25 -8.43 -7.02 -9.07
CA LEU A 25 -8.49 -6.28 -7.81
C LEU A 25 -7.88 -7.14 -6.70
N VAL A 26 -7.02 -6.54 -5.90
CA VAL A 26 -6.42 -7.19 -4.73
C VAL A 26 -6.57 -6.28 -3.53
N ASP A 27 -7.06 -6.85 -2.42
CA ASP A 27 -7.06 -6.19 -1.12
C ASP A 27 -5.88 -6.74 -0.32
N ALA A 28 -5.13 -5.87 0.33
CA ALA A 28 -3.98 -6.28 1.12
C ALA A 28 -3.81 -5.41 2.37
N ASN A 29 -3.29 -6.02 3.42
CA ASN A 29 -2.80 -5.31 4.58
C ASN A 29 -1.28 -5.19 4.46
N ILE A 30 -0.77 -3.99 4.67
CA ILE A 30 0.66 -3.73 4.66
C ILE A 30 1.04 -3.22 6.05
N ASN A 31 1.82 -4.03 6.76
CA ASN A 31 2.32 -3.66 8.07
C ASN A 31 3.71 -3.06 7.88
N ILE A 32 3.84 -1.76 8.13
CA ILE A 32 5.11 -1.05 8.02
C ILE A 32 5.81 -1.13 9.37
N GLU A 33 6.76 -2.03 9.46
CA GLU A 33 7.52 -2.29 10.69
C GLU A 33 8.71 -1.34 10.83
N SER A 34 9.27 -0.91 9.71
CA SER A 34 10.38 0.04 9.68
C SER A 34 10.27 0.93 8.44
N TYR A 35 9.76 2.13 8.65
CA TYR A 35 9.51 3.07 7.56
C TYR A 35 10.81 3.64 7.00
N THR A 36 10.87 3.76 5.68
CA THR A 36 11.98 4.39 4.97
C THR A 36 11.55 5.78 4.52
N GLU A 37 12.36 6.79 4.84
CA GLU A 37 12.15 8.16 4.38
C GLU A 37 12.01 8.18 2.86
N ASP A 38 11.15 9.05 2.35
CA ASP A 38 10.74 9.19 0.95
C ASP A 38 9.74 8.13 0.48
N GLY A 39 9.39 7.19 1.31
CA GLY A 39 8.32 6.25 1.03
C GLY A 39 8.71 4.78 1.11
N GLU A 40 7.74 3.98 1.49
CA GLU A 40 7.87 2.53 1.54
C GLU A 40 7.42 1.97 0.19
N ILE A 41 8.30 1.26 -0.52
CA ILE A 41 8.02 0.77 -1.88
C ILE A 41 7.32 -0.59 -1.80
N ILE A 42 6.13 -0.65 -2.38
CA ILE A 42 5.34 -1.87 -2.49
C ILE A 42 5.32 -2.29 -3.95
N THR A 43 5.75 -3.50 -4.24
CA THR A 43 5.81 -3.98 -5.63
C THR A 43 4.52 -4.68 -6.03
N ALA A 44 4.22 -4.67 -7.33
CA ALA A 44 3.08 -5.40 -7.88
C ALA A 44 3.18 -6.90 -7.56
N ALA A 45 4.39 -7.45 -7.59
CA ALA A 45 4.62 -8.87 -7.31
C ALA A 45 4.19 -9.26 -5.90
N GLU A 46 4.37 -8.38 -4.90
CA GLU A 46 3.91 -8.64 -3.53
C GLU A 46 2.40 -8.80 -3.46
N LEU A 47 1.67 -8.19 -4.38
CA LEU A 47 0.21 -8.23 -4.45
C LEU A 47 -0.28 -9.34 -5.39
N GLY A 48 0.62 -10.04 -6.05
CA GLY A 48 0.26 -11.05 -7.03
C GLY A 48 -0.17 -10.48 -8.37
N LEU A 49 0.22 -9.24 -8.66
CA LEU A 49 -0.05 -8.56 -9.93
C LEU A 49 1.24 -8.39 -10.73
N SER A 50 1.11 -8.21 -12.04
CA SER A 50 2.25 -7.88 -12.89
C SER A 50 2.43 -6.37 -13.06
N SER A 51 1.32 -5.63 -12.96
CA SER A 51 1.34 -4.17 -13.02
C SER A 51 0.20 -3.60 -12.19
N ILE A 52 0.34 -2.34 -11.80
CA ILE A 52 -0.63 -1.63 -10.96
C ILE A 52 -1.12 -0.41 -11.73
N HIS A 53 -2.45 -0.27 -11.85
CA HIS A 53 -3.08 0.87 -12.49
C HIS A 53 -3.58 1.90 -11.49
N ALA A 54 -4.10 1.43 -10.35
CA ALA A 54 -4.64 2.31 -9.31
C ALA A 54 -4.48 1.66 -7.95
N VAL A 55 -4.29 2.49 -6.94
CA VAL A 55 -4.23 2.05 -5.55
C VAL A 55 -5.03 3.04 -4.71
N MET A 56 -5.86 2.52 -3.82
CA MET A 56 -6.52 3.36 -2.84
C MET A 56 -6.29 2.80 -1.43
N ILE A 57 -6.18 3.71 -0.48
CA ILE A 57 -6.07 3.35 0.93
C ILE A 57 -7.49 3.24 1.48
N THR A 58 -7.82 2.05 2.00
CA THR A 58 -9.17 1.76 2.51
C THR A 58 -9.23 1.78 4.03
N GLY A 59 -8.10 1.84 4.70
CA GLY A 59 -8.03 1.94 6.15
C GLY A 59 -6.60 1.96 6.65
N CYS A 60 -6.43 2.36 7.89
CA CYS A 60 -5.13 2.30 8.54
C CYS A 60 -5.31 2.14 10.05
N GLU A 61 -4.30 1.56 10.68
CA GLU A 61 -4.23 1.41 12.13
C GLU A 61 -2.83 1.84 12.57
N THR A 62 -2.77 2.96 13.27
CA THR A 62 -1.50 3.50 13.76
C THR A 62 -0.95 2.61 14.87
N ALA A 63 0.37 2.39 14.86
CA ALA A 63 1.04 1.62 15.90
C ALA A 63 0.84 2.28 17.27
N SER A 64 0.79 1.44 18.31
CA SER A 64 0.62 1.92 19.68
C SER A 64 1.77 2.85 20.09
N GLY A 65 1.41 3.99 20.68
CA GLY A 65 2.38 4.97 21.14
C GLY A 65 2.93 5.89 20.07
N VAL A 66 2.44 5.76 18.84
CA VAL A 66 2.84 6.59 17.71
C VAL A 66 1.74 7.61 17.42
N ALA A 67 2.12 8.83 17.06
CA ALA A 67 1.17 9.86 16.65
C ALA A 67 0.41 9.41 15.40
N LEU A 68 -0.85 9.85 15.29
CA LEU A 68 -1.68 9.49 14.14
C LEU A 68 -0.98 9.84 12.82
N GLN A 69 -0.95 8.88 11.92
CA GLN A 69 -0.31 9.01 10.62
C GLN A 69 -1.35 9.16 9.51
N ARG A 70 -0.96 9.85 8.45
CA ARG A 70 -1.68 9.89 7.19
C ARG A 70 -0.78 9.35 6.11
N PHE A 71 -1.37 8.71 5.11
CA PHE A 71 -0.62 8.08 4.05
C PHE A 71 -1.06 8.60 2.69
N VAL A 72 -0.08 8.79 1.82
CA VAL A 72 -0.30 9.15 0.43
C VAL A 72 0.28 8.04 -0.43
N VAL A 73 -0.45 7.68 -1.49
CA VAL A 73 0.04 6.75 -2.50
C VAL A 73 0.71 7.55 -3.60
N GLU A 74 1.95 7.20 -3.90
CA GLU A 74 2.68 7.77 -5.02
C GLU A 74 2.99 6.64 -6.01
N LEU A 75 2.47 6.77 -7.24
CA LEU A 75 2.72 5.80 -8.29
C LEU A 75 4.07 6.08 -8.95
N SER A 76 4.16 6.09 -10.27
CA SER A 76 5.44 6.31 -10.93
C SER A 76 5.87 7.77 -10.89
N ALA A 77 7.08 8.03 -10.44
CA ALA A 77 7.66 9.38 -10.47
C ALA A 77 8.10 9.79 -11.89
N THR A 78 8.15 8.85 -12.84
CA THR A 78 8.57 9.13 -14.21
C THR A 78 7.43 9.48 -15.16
N GLY A 79 6.19 9.47 -14.65
CA GLY A 79 5.06 10.02 -15.37
C GLY A 79 4.24 9.05 -16.21
N ASP A 80 4.54 7.76 -16.20
CA ASP A 80 3.68 6.77 -16.84
C ASP A 80 2.68 6.24 -15.80
N TYR A 81 1.53 6.89 -15.71
CA TYR A 81 0.52 6.57 -14.72
C TYR A 81 -0.49 5.52 -15.20
N GLU A 82 -0.37 5.06 -16.43
CA GLU A 82 -1.27 4.01 -16.93
C GLU A 82 -0.93 2.65 -16.35
N SER A 83 0.34 2.42 -16.03
CA SER A 83 0.80 1.14 -15.50
C SER A 83 2.10 1.34 -14.74
N SER A 84 2.18 0.79 -13.55
CA SER A 84 3.37 0.88 -12.71
C SER A 84 3.71 -0.48 -12.12
N ALA A 85 5.01 -0.78 -11.97
CA ALA A 85 5.47 -2.01 -11.34
C ALA A 85 5.44 -1.93 -9.81
N SER A 86 5.31 -0.73 -9.26
CA SER A 86 5.31 -0.51 -7.82
C SER A 86 4.62 0.81 -7.49
N PHE A 87 4.34 0.99 -6.21
CA PHE A 87 3.91 2.29 -5.68
C PHE A 87 4.62 2.54 -4.35
N ALA A 88 4.69 3.79 -3.94
CA ALA A 88 5.23 4.17 -2.65
C ALA A 88 4.10 4.59 -1.71
N LEU A 89 4.21 4.17 -0.45
CA LEU A 89 3.36 4.67 0.63
C LEU A 89 4.18 5.69 1.41
N VAL A 90 3.79 6.95 1.35
CA VAL A 90 4.46 8.02 2.08
C VAL A 90 3.64 8.33 3.33
N GLY A 91 4.27 8.19 4.49
CA GLY A 91 3.64 8.46 5.77
C GLY A 91 3.95 9.87 6.25
N THR A 92 2.92 10.58 6.69
CA THR A 92 3.05 11.91 7.29
C THR A 92 2.37 11.94 8.64
N VAL A 93 2.89 12.79 9.53
CA VAL A 93 2.24 13.02 10.83
C VAL A 93 1.00 13.87 10.61
N ALA A 94 -0.16 13.38 11.05
CA ALA A 94 -1.44 14.01 10.76
C ALA A 94 -1.54 15.44 11.31
N SER A 95 -0.93 15.70 12.48
CA SER A 95 -1.03 17.00 13.13
C SER A 95 -0.14 18.09 12.49
N SER A 96 0.99 17.71 11.89
CA SER A 96 1.96 18.66 11.34
C SER A 96 2.08 18.61 9.82
N GLY A 97 1.69 17.49 9.19
CA GLY A 97 1.86 17.29 7.77
C GLY A 97 3.29 16.97 7.34
N ALA A 98 4.23 16.91 8.28
CA ALA A 98 5.61 16.55 7.98
C ALA A 98 5.73 15.05 7.75
N GLU A 99 6.70 14.65 6.91
CA GLU A 99 6.97 13.23 6.73
C GLU A 99 7.33 12.57 8.06
N SER A 100 6.87 11.32 8.24
CA SER A 100 7.09 10.59 9.48
C SER A 100 8.57 10.25 9.65
N ASP A 101 9.06 10.38 10.89
CA ASP A 101 10.38 9.92 11.30
C ASP A 101 10.29 8.66 12.19
N ASN A 102 9.07 8.16 12.43
CA ASN A 102 8.88 6.96 13.22
C ASN A 102 9.19 5.71 12.42
N ALA A 103 9.79 4.71 13.09
CA ALA A 103 10.13 3.45 12.43
C ALA A 103 8.89 2.61 12.13
N ASP A 104 8.03 2.40 13.14
CA ASP A 104 6.83 1.57 13.02
C ASP A 104 5.61 2.46 12.81
N LEU A 105 5.03 2.42 11.61
CA LEU A 105 3.86 3.22 11.28
C LEU A 105 2.54 2.45 11.42
N GLY A 106 2.60 1.16 11.74
CA GLY A 106 1.41 0.34 11.88
C GLY A 106 0.96 -0.26 10.57
N MET A 107 -0.35 -0.51 10.45
CA MET A 107 -0.91 -1.25 9.33
C MET A 107 -1.75 -0.36 8.43
N ILE A 108 -1.57 -0.53 7.13
CA ILE A 108 -2.36 0.15 6.10
C ILE A 108 -3.08 -0.91 5.28
N ARG A 109 -4.37 -0.71 5.05
CA ARG A 109 -5.14 -1.55 4.13
C ARG A 109 -5.27 -0.83 2.81
N VAL A 110 -4.91 -1.52 1.73
CA VAL A 110 -4.97 -0.97 0.38
C VAL A 110 -5.81 -1.86 -0.51
N ARG A 111 -6.39 -1.24 -1.54
CA ARG A 111 -7.03 -1.94 -2.65
C ARG A 111 -6.31 -1.51 -3.92
N ALA A 112 -5.76 -2.47 -4.63
CA ALA A 112 -5.00 -2.22 -5.84
C ALA A 112 -5.71 -2.84 -7.04
N TYR A 113 -5.66 -2.13 -8.16
CA TYR A 113 -6.18 -2.59 -9.44
C TYR A 113 -5.01 -2.71 -10.41
N GLY A 114 -5.00 -3.78 -11.20
CA GLY A 114 -3.93 -3.99 -12.15
C GLY A 114 -4.13 -5.23 -13.01
N ASN A 115 -3.04 -5.66 -13.62
CA ASN A 115 -3.01 -6.85 -14.47
C ASN A 115 -2.36 -8.03 -13.73
N LEU A 116 -2.76 -9.22 -14.11
CA LEU A 116 -2.09 -10.45 -13.65
C LEU A 116 -0.76 -10.67 -14.37
#